data_579e59b73f6d2ce85576e5c049fb18a9
#
_entry.id   579e59b73f6d2ce85576e5c049fb18a9
#
_cell.length_a   1.000
_cell.length_b   1.000
_cell.length_c   1.000
_cell.angle_alpha   90.00
_cell.angle_beta   90.00
_cell.angle_gamma   90.00
#
_symmetry.space_group_name_H-M   'P 1'
#
loop_
_entity.id
_entity.type
_entity.pdbx_description
1 polymer ?
#
loop_
_entity_poly.entity_id
_entity_poly.type
_entity_poly.pdbx_seq_one_letter_code
_entity_poly.pdbx_strand_id
1 'polypeptide(L)'
;MRCAVPGRLCGAAVAALLLTGAATVDAQEFPAKSIRFVSSAVGGPVDGVGRFLANGLTERFKQQVISDGRSGANGIIGTDIVAKANPDGYTLLMTTGSFAINPSIYRTLPYDTLRDFTPVSLAATSGGLVLSAHPSVLPKSVKELIEFDHAKPGQLT
;
A
#
# COMPACT_ATOMS: atom_id res chain seq x y z
N MET A 1 48.93 7.74 64.80
CA MET A 1 48.84 6.98 63.56
C MET A 1 47.63 7.47 62.77
N ARG A 2 47.84 8.24 61.69
CA ARG A 2 46.77 8.75 60.84
C ARG A 2 46.81 7.96 59.50
N CYS A 3 45.83 7.15 59.24
CA CYS A 3 45.66 6.50 57.92
C CYS A 3 45.02 7.50 56.95
N ALA A 4 45.77 7.95 56.00
CA ALA A 4 45.28 8.71 54.84
C ALA A 4 44.69 7.73 53.80
N VAL A 5 43.42 7.82 53.54
CA VAL A 5 42.73 7.09 52.43
C VAL A 5 42.88 7.93 51.15
N PRO A 6 43.46 7.39 50.07
CA PRO A 6 43.55 8.15 48.80
C PRO A 6 42.24 8.15 48.05
N GLY A 7 41.46 9.24 48.18
CA GLY A 7 40.15 9.45 47.53
C GLY A 7 40.19 9.67 46.02
N ARG A 8 41.26 9.31 45.30
CA ARG A 8 41.40 9.55 43.85
C ARG A 8 41.16 8.33 42.94
N LEU A 9 41.08 7.14 43.52
CA LEU A 9 40.89 5.90 42.75
C LEU A 9 39.42 5.55 42.51
N CYS A 10 38.47 6.10 43.30
CA CYS A 10 37.04 5.79 43.13
C CYS A 10 36.39 6.52 41.94
N GLY A 11 36.91 7.72 41.58
CA GLY A 11 36.33 8.48 40.45
C GLY A 11 36.66 7.93 39.08
N ALA A 12 37.83 7.30 38.92
CA ALA A 12 38.24 6.72 37.64
C ALA A 12 37.47 5.41 37.28
N ALA A 13 37.12 4.63 38.30
CA ALA A 13 36.35 3.37 38.11
C ALA A 13 34.89 3.63 37.71
N VAL A 14 34.25 4.70 38.21
CA VAL A 14 32.88 5.08 37.88
C VAL A 14 32.82 5.68 36.48
N ALA A 15 33.83 6.46 36.06
CA ALA A 15 33.90 7.01 34.70
C ALA A 15 34.11 5.91 33.61
N ALA A 16 34.86 4.85 33.94
CA ALA A 16 35.08 3.72 33.05
C ALA A 16 33.82 2.84 32.85
N LEU A 17 32.96 2.74 33.85
CA LEU A 17 31.70 1.99 33.75
C LEU A 17 30.63 2.72 32.92
N LEU A 18 30.69 4.05 32.82
CA LEU A 18 29.72 4.83 32.01
C LEU A 18 30.04 4.85 30.51
N LEU A 19 31.25 4.50 30.11
CA LEU A 19 31.67 4.46 28.70
C LEU A 19 31.40 3.14 27.99
N THR A 20 31.08 2.07 28.72
CA THR A 20 30.81 0.75 28.12
C THR A 20 29.34 0.52 27.72
N GLY A 21 28.46 1.50 27.96
CA GLY A 21 27.01 1.40 27.69
C GLY A 21 26.51 1.96 26.37
N ALA A 22 27.38 2.42 25.48
CA ALA A 22 26.99 2.78 24.11
C ALA A 22 26.87 1.52 23.25
N ALA A 23 25.85 0.68 23.54
CA ALA A 23 25.41 -0.29 22.57
C ALA A 23 25.01 0.47 21.30
N THR A 24 25.78 0.30 20.23
CA THR A 24 25.37 0.75 18.90
C THR A 24 24.07 0.03 18.59
N VAL A 25 22.94 0.75 18.70
CA VAL A 25 21.68 0.29 18.13
C VAL A 25 21.91 0.29 16.62
N ASP A 26 22.30 -0.86 16.06
CA ASP A 26 22.29 -1.07 14.64
C ASP A 26 20.82 -0.88 14.20
N ALA A 27 20.55 0.26 13.59
CA ALA A 27 19.27 0.50 12.94
C ALA A 27 19.14 -0.57 11.85
N GLN A 28 18.25 -1.53 12.06
CA GLN A 28 17.98 -2.57 11.05
C GLN A 28 17.68 -1.89 9.73
N GLU A 29 18.50 -2.20 8.72
CA GLU A 29 18.34 -1.65 7.38
C GLU A 29 16.97 -2.05 6.83
N PHE A 30 16.14 -1.07 6.51
CA PHE A 30 14.83 -1.31 5.91
C PHE A 30 14.98 -1.56 4.40
N PRO A 31 14.34 -2.61 3.85
CA PRO A 31 13.51 -3.64 4.50
C PRO A 31 14.33 -4.85 4.98
N ALA A 32 14.13 -5.30 6.23
CA ALA A 32 14.76 -6.50 6.80
C ALA A 32 13.96 -7.79 6.54
N LYS A 33 12.72 -7.68 6.07
CA LYS A 33 11.81 -8.81 5.78
C LYS A 33 11.01 -8.52 4.51
N SER A 34 10.27 -9.51 4.01
CA SER A 34 9.42 -9.34 2.83
C SER A 34 8.34 -8.28 3.04
N ILE A 35 8.07 -7.49 1.99
CA ILE A 35 7.01 -6.49 1.93
C ILE A 35 5.78 -7.12 1.25
N ARG A 36 4.60 -6.87 1.79
CA ARG A 36 3.33 -7.32 1.23
C ARG A 36 2.61 -6.17 0.54
N PHE A 37 2.38 -6.31 -0.76
CA PHE A 37 1.59 -5.39 -1.58
C PHE A 37 0.18 -5.94 -1.73
N VAL A 38 -0.77 -5.42 -0.96
CA VAL A 38 -2.18 -5.80 -1.06
C VAL A 38 -2.84 -4.99 -2.18
N SER A 39 -3.26 -5.68 -3.25
CA SER A 39 -4.04 -5.07 -4.33
C SER A 39 -5.53 -5.18 -4.04
N SER A 40 -6.24 -4.07 -4.09
CA SER A 40 -7.70 -4.02 -3.89
C SER A 40 -8.51 -4.62 -5.05
N ALA A 41 -7.85 -5.00 -6.15
CA ALA A 41 -8.45 -5.65 -7.30
C ALA A 41 -7.54 -6.77 -7.80
N VAL A 42 -8.13 -7.81 -8.41
CA VAL A 42 -7.42 -8.96 -9.00
C VAL A 42 -7.70 -9.02 -10.49
N GLY A 43 -6.66 -9.25 -11.29
CA GLY A 43 -6.79 -9.47 -12.73
C GLY A 43 -7.07 -8.21 -13.56
N GLY A 44 -7.03 -7.01 -12.96
CA GLY A 44 -7.21 -5.74 -13.66
C GLY A 44 -5.91 -4.91 -13.75
N PRO A 45 -6.00 -3.67 -14.29
CA PRO A 45 -4.85 -2.78 -14.41
C PRO A 45 -4.12 -2.54 -13.08
N VAL A 46 -4.84 -2.47 -11.97
CA VAL A 46 -4.28 -2.28 -10.62
C VAL A 46 -3.38 -3.45 -10.22
N ASP A 47 -3.85 -4.68 -10.45
CA ASP A 47 -3.07 -5.88 -10.16
C ASP A 47 -1.83 -5.96 -11.06
N GLY A 48 -1.97 -5.63 -12.35
CA GLY A 48 -0.85 -5.56 -13.29
C GLY A 48 0.23 -4.57 -12.86
N VAL A 49 -0.16 -3.35 -12.51
CA VAL A 49 0.77 -2.33 -12.00
C VAL A 49 1.38 -2.77 -10.66
N GLY A 50 0.59 -3.36 -9.77
CA GLY A 50 1.05 -3.87 -8.48
C GLY A 50 2.12 -4.94 -8.64
N ARG A 51 1.95 -5.91 -9.53
CA ARG A 51 2.94 -6.95 -9.85
C ARG A 51 4.20 -6.37 -10.47
N PHE A 52 4.05 -5.44 -11.42
CA PHE A 52 5.18 -4.77 -12.06
C PHE A 52 6.05 -4.04 -11.02
N LEU A 53 5.42 -3.27 -10.13
CA LEU A 53 6.12 -2.57 -9.06
C LEU A 53 6.74 -3.54 -8.04
N ALA A 54 6.03 -4.60 -7.67
CA ALA A 54 6.54 -5.61 -6.74
C ALA A 54 7.82 -6.25 -7.26
N ASN A 55 7.89 -6.58 -8.55
CA ASN A 55 9.10 -7.15 -9.17
C ASN A 55 10.25 -6.16 -9.15
N GLY A 56 10.05 -4.91 -9.60
CA GLY A 56 11.09 -3.88 -9.60
C GLY A 56 11.61 -3.53 -8.20
N LEU A 57 10.70 -3.48 -7.21
CA LEU A 57 11.07 -3.24 -5.81
C LEU A 57 11.82 -4.43 -5.20
N THR A 58 11.47 -5.67 -5.56
CA THR A 58 12.20 -6.87 -5.14
C THR A 58 13.67 -6.81 -5.59
N GLU A 59 13.90 -6.43 -6.84
CA GLU A 59 15.26 -6.29 -7.38
C GLU A 59 16.05 -5.18 -6.66
N ARG A 60 15.39 -4.06 -6.39
CA ARG A 60 16.03 -2.89 -5.77
C ARG A 60 16.33 -3.09 -4.30
N PHE A 61 15.40 -3.64 -3.54
CA PHE A 61 15.53 -3.82 -2.09
C PHE A 61 16.28 -5.10 -1.70
N LYS A 62 16.52 -6.02 -2.65
CA LYS A 62 17.06 -7.36 -2.36
C LYS A 62 16.23 -8.14 -1.32
N GLN A 63 14.99 -7.72 -1.14
CA GLN A 63 13.97 -8.36 -0.29
C GLN A 63 12.72 -8.61 -1.12
N GLN A 64 12.06 -9.72 -0.88
CA GLN A 64 10.88 -10.10 -1.64
C GLN A 64 9.71 -9.14 -1.40
N VAL A 65 9.11 -8.62 -2.48
CA VAL A 65 7.86 -7.88 -2.46
C VAL A 65 6.77 -8.75 -3.06
N ILE A 66 5.77 -9.13 -2.25
CA ILE A 66 4.75 -10.10 -2.60
C ILE A 66 3.47 -9.35 -2.99
N SER A 67 3.05 -9.51 -4.25
CA SER A 67 1.74 -9.01 -4.70
C SER A 67 0.63 -9.96 -4.23
N ASP A 68 -0.24 -9.48 -3.35
CA ASP A 68 -1.37 -10.21 -2.77
C ASP A 68 -2.69 -9.55 -3.19
N GLY A 69 -3.35 -10.14 -4.17
CA GLY A 69 -4.63 -9.64 -4.67
C GLY A 69 -5.80 -10.00 -3.75
N ARG A 70 -6.52 -9.00 -3.27
CA ARG A 70 -7.70 -9.14 -2.39
C ARG A 70 -8.87 -8.32 -2.93
N SER A 71 -9.55 -8.86 -3.93
CA SER A 71 -10.72 -8.21 -4.52
C SER A 71 -11.99 -8.44 -3.69
N GLY A 72 -12.98 -7.58 -3.93
CA GLY A 72 -14.34 -7.69 -3.38
C GLY A 72 -14.84 -6.41 -2.73
N ALA A 73 -16.16 -6.22 -2.75
CA ALA A 73 -16.85 -5.07 -2.20
C ALA A 73 -16.21 -3.72 -2.61
N ASN A 74 -15.98 -3.53 -3.91
CA ASN A 74 -15.34 -2.33 -4.45
C ASN A 74 -13.96 -2.01 -3.81
N GLY A 75 -13.18 -3.05 -3.50
CA GLY A 75 -11.85 -2.93 -2.89
C GLY A 75 -11.85 -2.80 -1.37
N ILE A 76 -13.01 -2.79 -0.71
CA ILE A 76 -13.13 -2.67 0.76
C ILE A 76 -12.39 -3.80 1.47
N ILE A 77 -12.47 -5.04 0.96
CA ILE A 77 -11.84 -6.21 1.60
C ILE A 77 -10.32 -6.04 1.68
N GLY A 78 -9.66 -5.70 0.57
CA GLY A 78 -8.22 -5.47 0.54
C GLY A 78 -7.80 -4.28 1.40
N THR A 79 -8.59 -3.22 1.37
CA THR A 79 -8.36 -2.00 2.15
C THR A 79 -8.45 -2.26 3.66
N ASP A 80 -9.45 -3.02 4.11
CA ASP A 80 -9.63 -3.38 5.52
C ASP A 80 -8.46 -4.22 6.07
N ILE A 81 -7.94 -5.15 5.26
CA ILE A 81 -6.76 -5.93 5.62
C ILE A 81 -5.54 -5.04 5.91
N VAL A 82 -5.33 -4.00 5.08
CA VAL A 82 -4.21 -3.08 5.28
C VAL A 82 -4.45 -2.12 6.45
N ALA A 83 -5.67 -1.63 6.61
CA ALA A 83 -6.04 -0.78 7.77
C ALA A 83 -5.76 -1.46 9.12
N LYS A 84 -5.90 -2.79 9.18
CA LYS A 84 -5.66 -3.60 10.39
C LYS A 84 -4.25 -4.15 10.50
N ALA A 85 -3.39 -3.91 9.50
CA ALA A 85 -2.00 -4.34 9.54
C ALA A 85 -1.15 -3.47 10.47
N ASN A 86 0.01 -3.98 10.90
CA ASN A 86 0.95 -3.17 11.65
C ASN A 86 1.46 -2.01 10.80
N PRO A 87 1.53 -0.78 11.33
CA PRO A 87 1.99 0.40 10.60
C PRO A 87 3.53 0.47 10.54
N ASP A 88 4.17 -0.64 10.16
CA ASP A 88 5.63 -0.81 10.11
C ASP A 88 6.23 -0.66 8.70
N GLY A 89 5.40 -0.28 7.71
CA GLY A 89 5.82 -0.11 6.32
C GLY A 89 5.93 -1.41 5.52
N TYR A 90 5.67 -2.57 6.11
CA TYR A 90 5.76 -3.86 5.41
C TYR A 90 4.44 -4.34 4.78
N THR A 91 3.33 -3.63 5.02
CA THR A 91 2.06 -3.90 4.35
C THR A 91 1.57 -2.64 3.65
N LEU A 92 1.52 -2.68 2.33
CA LEU A 92 1.15 -1.55 1.48
C LEU A 92 -0.13 -1.85 0.73
N LEU A 93 -0.97 -0.83 0.55
CA LEU A 93 -2.20 -0.90 -0.24
C LEU A 93 -1.96 -0.35 -1.64
N MET A 94 -2.33 -1.14 -2.66
CA MET A 94 -2.48 -0.68 -4.03
C MET A 94 -3.98 -0.59 -4.35
N THR A 95 -4.46 0.62 -4.59
CA THR A 95 -5.90 0.87 -4.80
C THR A 95 -6.15 1.88 -5.93
N THR A 96 -7.42 2.11 -6.23
CA THR A 96 -7.89 3.05 -7.26
C THR A 96 -8.69 4.20 -6.64
N GLY A 97 -9.29 5.03 -7.50
CA GLY A 97 -10.23 6.06 -7.08
C GLY A 97 -11.42 5.56 -6.25
N SER A 98 -11.75 4.26 -6.31
CA SER A 98 -12.78 3.68 -5.44
C SER A 98 -12.48 3.89 -3.95
N PHE A 99 -11.22 3.88 -3.55
CA PHE A 99 -10.79 4.17 -2.18
C PHE A 99 -11.30 5.53 -1.68
N ALA A 100 -11.22 6.56 -2.51
CA ALA A 100 -11.69 7.90 -2.19
C ALA A 100 -13.23 8.05 -2.30
N ILE A 101 -13.86 7.23 -3.15
CA ILE A 101 -15.30 7.30 -3.42
C ILE A 101 -16.12 6.49 -2.38
N ASN A 102 -15.57 5.40 -1.87
CA ASN A 102 -16.26 4.48 -0.96
C ASN A 102 -16.91 5.17 0.26
N PRO A 103 -16.30 6.17 0.92
CA PRO A 103 -16.93 6.88 2.04
C PRO A 103 -18.25 7.58 1.67
N SER A 104 -18.41 7.96 0.38
CA SER A 104 -19.64 8.62 -0.11
C SER A 104 -20.73 7.64 -0.51
N ILE A 105 -20.37 6.38 -0.81
CA ILE A 105 -21.30 5.35 -1.28
C ILE A 105 -21.78 4.45 -0.14
N TYR A 106 -20.87 4.06 0.75
CA TYR A 106 -21.16 3.11 1.82
C TYR A 106 -21.42 3.84 3.14
N ARG A 107 -22.55 3.53 3.79
CA ARG A 107 -22.91 4.12 5.08
C ARG A 107 -21.95 3.75 6.21
N THR A 108 -21.36 2.58 6.12
CA THR A 108 -20.42 2.07 7.11
C THR A 108 -19.24 1.41 6.40
N LEU A 109 -18.04 1.85 6.73
CA LEU A 109 -16.77 1.23 6.30
C LEU A 109 -16.05 0.67 7.51
N PRO A 110 -15.32 -0.45 7.38
CA PRO A 110 -14.56 -1.05 8.47
C PRO A 110 -13.24 -0.32 8.78
N TYR A 111 -12.98 0.81 8.12
CA TYR A 111 -11.77 1.65 8.25
C TYR A 111 -12.12 3.13 8.05
N ASP A 112 -11.23 4.01 8.50
CA ASP A 112 -11.28 5.46 8.23
C ASP A 112 -10.27 5.79 7.12
N THR A 113 -10.78 6.26 5.97
CA THR A 113 -9.99 6.53 4.76
C THR A 113 -8.92 7.61 4.98
N LEU A 114 -9.15 8.57 5.86
CA LEU A 114 -8.24 9.69 6.10
C LEU A 114 -7.28 9.44 7.26
N ARG A 115 -7.70 8.65 8.24
CA ARG A 115 -6.94 8.48 9.48
C ARG A 115 -6.10 7.21 9.50
N ASP A 116 -6.59 6.11 8.90
CA ASP A 116 -5.96 4.81 9.04
C ASP A 116 -4.88 4.55 7.97
N PHE A 117 -4.65 5.50 7.04
CA PHE A 117 -3.70 5.35 5.95
C PHE A 117 -2.80 6.58 5.79
N THR A 118 -1.55 6.31 5.46
CA THR A 118 -0.59 7.33 5.02
C THR A 118 -0.31 7.14 3.53
N PRO A 119 -0.58 8.14 2.67
CA PRO A 119 -0.28 8.05 1.25
C PRO A 119 1.22 8.00 1.00
N VAL A 120 1.66 7.08 0.12
CA VAL A 120 3.08 6.92 -0.25
C VAL A 120 3.37 7.58 -1.58
N SER A 121 2.68 7.19 -2.63
CA SER A 121 2.92 7.70 -3.98
C SER A 121 1.76 7.40 -4.92
N LEU A 122 1.65 8.21 -5.97
CA LEU A 122 0.83 7.89 -7.13
C LEU A 122 1.60 6.91 -8.03
N ALA A 123 1.15 5.65 -8.06
CA ALA A 123 1.85 4.58 -8.75
C ALA A 123 1.70 4.64 -10.28
N ALA A 124 0.51 5.01 -10.76
CA ALA A 124 0.21 5.15 -12.19
C ALA A 124 -1.02 6.02 -12.41
N THR A 125 -1.12 6.62 -13.58
CA THR A 125 -2.32 7.32 -14.06
C THR A 125 -2.85 6.63 -15.31
N SER A 126 -4.20 6.58 -15.46
CA SER A 126 -4.84 6.14 -16.68
C SER A 126 -4.98 7.31 -17.65
N GLY A 127 -4.65 7.09 -18.92
CA GLY A 127 -4.79 8.09 -19.99
C GLY A 127 -6.23 8.32 -20.47
N GLY A 128 -7.21 7.59 -19.93
CA GLY A 128 -8.61 7.68 -20.32
C GLY A 128 -9.35 6.36 -20.24
N LEU A 129 -10.64 6.41 -20.59
CA LEU A 129 -11.50 5.24 -20.73
C LEU A 129 -11.74 4.97 -22.23
N VAL A 130 -11.74 3.74 -22.62
CA VAL A 130 -12.07 3.29 -23.98
C VAL A 130 -13.40 2.55 -23.93
N LEU A 131 -14.38 3.04 -24.68
CA LEU A 131 -15.61 2.29 -24.94
C LEU A 131 -15.36 1.36 -26.13
N SER A 132 -15.48 0.07 -25.89
CA SER A 132 -15.39 -0.94 -26.95
C SER A 132 -16.68 -1.73 -27.03
N ALA A 133 -17.07 -2.09 -28.23
CA ALA A 133 -18.23 -2.94 -28.49
C ALA A 133 -17.82 -4.14 -29.32
N HIS A 134 -18.58 -5.25 -29.19
CA HIS A 134 -18.38 -6.41 -30.05
C HIS A 134 -18.62 -6.05 -31.50
N PRO A 135 -17.90 -6.61 -32.48
CA PRO A 135 -18.07 -6.32 -33.91
C PRO A 135 -19.47 -6.51 -34.48
N SER A 136 -20.33 -7.31 -33.83
CA SER A 136 -21.74 -7.47 -34.20
C SER A 136 -22.62 -6.26 -33.83
N VAL A 137 -22.14 -5.34 -33.00
CA VAL A 137 -22.85 -4.11 -32.64
C VAL A 137 -22.64 -3.12 -33.80
N LEU A 138 -23.71 -2.78 -34.51
CA LEU A 138 -23.66 -1.96 -35.72
C LEU A 138 -23.22 -0.51 -35.51
N PRO A 139 -23.62 0.20 -34.43
CA PRO A 139 -23.20 1.56 -34.17
C PRO A 139 -21.67 1.71 -34.09
N LYS A 140 -21.13 2.73 -34.78
CA LYS A 140 -19.69 3.03 -34.85
C LYS A 140 -19.28 4.28 -34.06
N SER A 141 -20.24 4.96 -33.47
CA SER A 141 -20.02 6.14 -32.65
C SER A 141 -20.90 6.12 -31.41
N VAL A 142 -20.52 6.86 -30.38
CA VAL A 142 -21.31 6.97 -29.15
C VAL A 142 -22.70 7.53 -29.45
N LYS A 143 -22.82 8.48 -30.38
CA LYS A 143 -24.11 9.04 -30.80
C LYS A 143 -25.02 7.97 -31.41
N GLU A 144 -24.50 7.21 -32.37
CA GLU A 144 -25.24 6.11 -32.99
C GLU A 144 -25.62 5.03 -31.98
N LEU A 145 -24.75 4.76 -30.98
CA LEU A 145 -25.02 3.79 -29.92
C LEU A 145 -26.20 4.24 -29.06
N ILE A 146 -26.24 5.52 -28.69
CA ILE A 146 -27.36 6.11 -27.93
C ILE A 146 -28.67 6.03 -28.76
N GLU A 147 -28.61 6.41 -30.01
CA GLU A 147 -29.77 6.33 -30.92
C GLU A 147 -30.27 4.88 -31.08
N PHE A 148 -29.35 3.93 -31.18
CA PHE A 148 -29.67 2.51 -31.28
C PHE A 148 -30.35 1.98 -30.01
N ASP A 149 -29.83 2.34 -28.81
CA ASP A 149 -30.41 1.94 -27.53
C ASP A 149 -31.81 2.53 -27.33
N HIS A 150 -32.01 3.79 -27.70
CA HIS A 150 -33.32 4.43 -27.70
C HIS A 150 -34.31 3.75 -28.63
N ALA A 151 -33.86 3.32 -29.80
CA ALA A 151 -34.72 2.65 -30.78
C ALA A 151 -35.02 1.18 -30.40
N LYS A 152 -34.15 0.53 -29.64
CA LYS A 152 -34.24 -0.89 -29.29
C LYS A 152 -33.80 -1.13 -27.85
N PRO A 153 -34.55 -0.65 -26.85
CA PRO A 153 -34.16 -0.75 -25.44
C PRO A 153 -34.01 -2.22 -25.02
N GLY A 154 -32.95 -2.53 -24.28
CA GLY A 154 -32.67 -3.85 -23.73
C GLY A 154 -31.99 -4.82 -24.70
N GLN A 155 -31.58 -4.40 -25.89
CA GLN A 155 -30.80 -5.24 -26.82
C GLN A 155 -29.26 -5.12 -26.58
N LEU A 156 -28.82 -4.08 -25.90
CA LEU A 156 -27.43 -3.96 -25.48
C LEU A 156 -27.30 -4.50 -24.05
N THR A 157 -26.63 -5.65 -23.89
CA THR A 157 -26.35 -6.30 -22.60
C THR A 157 -24.87 -6.59 -22.48
#